data_b25fbeb9603cafdd3b436a5ff8e68141
#
_entry.id   b25fbeb9603cafdd3b436a5ff8e68141
#
_cell.length_a   1.000
_cell.length_b   1.000
_cell.length_c   1.000
_cell.angle_alpha   90.00
_cell.angle_beta   90.00
_cell.angle_gamma   90.00
#
_symmetry.space_group_name_H-M   'P 1'
#
loop_
_entity.id
_entity.type
_entity.pdbx_description
1 polymer ?
#
loop_
_entity_poly.entity_id
_entity_poly.type
_entity_poly.pdbx_seq_one_letter_code
_entity_poly.pdbx_strand_id
1 'polypeptide(L)'
;MHEYETMGKPVFPQESAFTQNPRDCYGIYQVKSDAEYRTLRFASLAELQCTGQSVRKDHYDLVYTGNLPEKDPRDAPRILEELYVRFNLDHPEDFQGHSMSVSDVVVLKQKGRMTAWYTDSFGFEKLPDFVPENALKNAEMAMEDDYGMIDGLINNGSKQTEPPDLGDKSIKPKAKHRDSPER
;
A
#
# COMPACT_ATOMS: atom_id res chain seq x y z
N MET A 1 -41.00 4.75 2.33
CA MET A 1 -39.60 4.96 2.77
C MET A 1 -38.98 3.60 2.91
N HIS A 2 -38.21 3.18 1.92
CA HIS A 2 -37.43 1.94 1.99
C HIS A 2 -36.00 2.32 2.37
N GLU A 3 -35.65 1.97 3.60
CA GLU A 3 -34.26 1.98 4.04
C GLU A 3 -33.50 0.88 3.25
N TYR A 4 -32.62 1.28 2.35
CA TYR A 4 -31.64 0.38 1.78
C TYR A 4 -30.57 0.17 2.84
N GLU A 5 -30.73 -0.90 3.64
CA GLU A 5 -29.61 -1.45 4.40
C GLU A 5 -28.48 -1.76 3.42
N THR A 6 -27.41 -1.01 3.52
CA THR A 6 -26.13 -1.36 2.92
C THR A 6 -25.62 -2.61 3.65
N MET A 7 -26.04 -3.78 3.16
CA MET A 7 -25.42 -5.04 3.57
C MET A 7 -23.94 -4.95 3.23
N GLY A 8 -23.12 -4.78 4.27
CA GLY A 8 -21.67 -4.93 4.16
C GLY A 8 -21.39 -6.27 3.50
N LYS A 9 -20.49 -6.27 2.48
CA LYS A 9 -20.04 -7.51 1.83
C LYS A 9 -19.62 -8.49 2.93
N PRO A 10 -19.99 -9.78 2.84
CA PRO A 10 -19.57 -10.76 3.81
C PRO A 10 -18.06 -10.80 3.85
N VAL A 11 -17.49 -10.31 4.93
CA VAL A 11 -16.05 -10.44 5.21
C VAL A 11 -15.86 -11.88 5.64
N PHE A 12 -15.22 -12.68 4.80
CA PHE A 12 -14.91 -14.05 5.14
C PHE A 12 -14.05 -14.06 6.41
N PRO A 13 -14.35 -14.90 7.40
CA PRO A 13 -13.63 -14.94 8.67
C PRO A 13 -12.09 -15.08 8.50
N GLN A 14 -11.66 -15.81 7.48
CA GLN A 14 -10.25 -16.00 7.15
C GLN A 14 -9.57 -14.71 6.68
N GLU A 15 -10.25 -13.88 5.93
CA GLU A 15 -9.70 -12.62 5.41
C GLU A 15 -9.51 -11.58 6.52
N SER A 16 -10.46 -11.49 7.45
CA SER A 16 -10.31 -10.65 8.63
C SER A 16 -9.16 -11.12 9.52
N ALA A 17 -9.06 -12.44 9.76
CA ALA A 17 -7.99 -13.03 10.53
C ALA A 17 -6.61 -12.77 9.89
N PHE A 18 -6.51 -12.88 8.56
CA PHE A 18 -5.29 -12.58 7.82
C PHE A 18 -4.91 -11.10 7.94
N THR A 19 -5.85 -10.20 7.72
CA THR A 19 -5.60 -8.76 7.77
C THR A 19 -5.21 -8.29 9.17
N GLN A 20 -5.80 -8.85 10.21
CA GLN A 20 -5.57 -8.49 11.61
C GLN A 20 -4.41 -9.27 12.26
N ASN A 21 -3.81 -10.24 11.59
CA ASN A 21 -2.69 -11.02 12.11
C ASN A 21 -1.54 -10.07 12.51
N PRO A 22 -1.06 -10.06 13.76
CA PRO A 22 0.03 -9.19 14.19
C PRO A 22 1.40 -9.64 13.67
N ARG A 23 1.50 -10.87 13.16
CA ARG A 23 2.76 -11.45 12.64
C ARG A 23 2.90 -11.20 11.15
N ASP A 24 4.13 -11.26 10.68
CA ASP A 24 4.41 -11.34 9.26
C ASP A 24 3.81 -12.64 8.70
N CYS A 25 3.04 -12.51 7.64
CA CYS A 25 2.25 -13.62 7.09
C CYS A 25 2.01 -13.42 5.59
N TYR A 26 1.50 -14.46 4.95
CA TYR A 26 1.11 -14.41 3.55
C TYR A 26 -0.28 -15.01 3.34
N GLY A 27 -0.94 -14.58 2.28
CA GLY A 27 -2.20 -15.14 1.81
C GLY A 27 -2.11 -15.48 0.32
N ILE A 28 -2.67 -16.63 -0.06
CA ILE A 28 -2.77 -17.06 -1.46
C ILE A 28 -4.20 -16.88 -1.90
N TYR A 29 -4.37 -16.13 -2.97
CA TYR A 29 -5.66 -15.85 -3.60
C TYR A 29 -5.70 -16.52 -4.97
N GLN A 30 -6.77 -17.24 -5.23
CA GLN A 30 -7.01 -17.89 -6.51
C GLN A 30 -8.30 -17.39 -7.14
N VAL A 31 -8.34 -17.35 -8.47
CA VAL A 31 -9.52 -16.91 -9.20
C VAL A 31 -10.71 -17.79 -8.85
N LYS A 32 -11.84 -17.19 -8.51
CA LYS A 32 -13.08 -17.89 -8.17
C LYS A 32 -13.49 -18.93 -9.20
N SER A 33 -14.18 -19.98 -8.75
CA SER A 33 -14.55 -21.11 -9.59
C SER A 33 -15.73 -20.82 -10.53
N ASP A 34 -16.42 -19.70 -10.36
CA ASP A 34 -17.57 -19.33 -11.16
C ASP A 34 -17.25 -19.18 -12.65
N ALA A 35 -18.21 -19.46 -13.49
CA ALA A 35 -18.02 -19.47 -14.95
C ALA A 35 -17.66 -18.09 -15.51
N GLU A 36 -18.10 -17.02 -14.87
CA GLU A 36 -17.82 -15.63 -15.26
C GLU A 36 -16.35 -15.25 -15.17
N TYR A 37 -15.60 -15.90 -14.24
CA TYR A 37 -14.17 -15.62 -14.03
C TYR A 37 -13.25 -16.59 -14.82
N ARG A 38 -13.81 -17.47 -15.65
CA ARG A 38 -13.04 -18.49 -16.37
C ARG A 38 -11.93 -17.88 -17.24
N THR A 39 -12.18 -16.73 -17.84
CA THR A 39 -11.23 -16.04 -18.73
C THR A 39 -10.05 -15.40 -17.97
N LEU A 40 -10.16 -15.24 -16.65
CA LEU A 40 -9.09 -14.71 -15.83
C LEU A 40 -8.09 -15.79 -15.41
N ARG A 41 -8.52 -17.07 -15.43
CA ARG A 41 -7.67 -18.17 -15.02
C ARG A 41 -6.57 -18.41 -16.03
N PHE A 42 -5.34 -18.53 -15.53
CA PHE A 42 -4.13 -18.77 -16.32
C PHE A 42 -3.80 -17.65 -17.32
N ALA A 43 -4.49 -16.51 -17.24
CA ALA A 43 -4.19 -15.35 -18.08
C ALA A 43 -2.98 -14.61 -17.55
N SER A 44 -2.10 -14.17 -18.41
CA SER A 44 -1.04 -13.20 -18.07
C SER A 44 -1.61 -11.79 -17.93
N LEU A 45 -0.89 -10.89 -17.27
CA LEU A 45 -1.30 -9.48 -17.20
C LEU A 45 -1.42 -8.85 -18.59
N ALA A 46 -0.54 -9.23 -19.51
CA ALA A 46 -0.59 -8.77 -20.90
C ALA A 46 -1.89 -9.19 -21.60
N GLU A 47 -2.33 -10.44 -21.41
CA GLU A 47 -3.59 -10.93 -21.97
C GLU A 47 -4.80 -10.24 -21.37
N LEU A 48 -4.79 -10.01 -20.05
CA LEU A 48 -5.86 -9.25 -19.37
C LEU A 48 -5.95 -7.83 -19.92
N GLN A 49 -4.83 -7.14 -20.09
CA GLN A 49 -4.79 -5.80 -20.68
C GLN A 49 -5.33 -5.79 -22.11
N CYS A 50 -4.94 -6.76 -22.94
CA CYS A 50 -5.41 -6.87 -24.32
C CYS A 50 -6.93 -7.09 -24.40
N THR A 51 -7.52 -7.76 -23.42
CA THR A 51 -8.96 -8.03 -23.33
C THR A 51 -9.75 -6.98 -22.54
N GLY A 52 -9.08 -5.92 -22.06
CA GLY A 52 -9.71 -4.88 -21.25
C GLY A 52 -10.14 -5.35 -19.87
N GLN A 53 -9.58 -6.46 -19.39
CA GLN A 53 -9.85 -7.02 -18.06
C GLN A 53 -8.79 -6.54 -17.07
N SER A 54 -9.16 -6.51 -15.80
CA SER A 54 -8.26 -6.11 -14.70
C SER A 54 -8.32 -7.10 -13.56
N VAL A 55 -7.20 -7.19 -12.84
CA VAL A 55 -7.10 -7.99 -11.62
C VAL A 55 -7.81 -7.25 -10.50
N ARG A 56 -8.92 -7.80 -10.00
CA ARG A 56 -9.72 -7.23 -8.95
C ARG A 56 -9.90 -8.22 -7.81
N LYS A 57 -9.78 -7.77 -6.59
CA LYS A 57 -9.85 -8.63 -5.40
C LYS A 57 -11.18 -9.40 -5.29
N ASP A 58 -12.27 -8.81 -5.72
CA ASP A 58 -13.59 -9.44 -5.71
C ASP A 58 -13.74 -10.64 -6.67
N HIS A 59 -12.79 -10.82 -7.60
CA HIS A 59 -12.70 -12.00 -8.48
C HIS A 59 -11.96 -13.20 -7.86
N TYR A 60 -11.44 -13.05 -6.65
CA TYR A 60 -10.55 -14.02 -6.00
C TYR A 60 -11.10 -14.51 -4.68
N ASP A 61 -10.77 -15.73 -4.34
CA ASP A 61 -10.97 -16.33 -3.02
C ASP A 61 -9.62 -16.48 -2.33
N LEU A 62 -9.58 -16.16 -1.03
CA LEU A 62 -8.42 -16.46 -0.18
C LEU A 62 -8.45 -17.95 0.16
N VAL A 63 -7.56 -18.71 -0.47
CA VAL A 63 -7.53 -20.18 -0.37
C VAL A 63 -6.57 -20.70 0.70
N TYR A 64 -5.57 -19.87 1.08
CA TYR A 64 -4.61 -20.25 2.12
C TYR A 64 -3.99 -19.03 2.80
N THR A 65 -3.66 -19.20 4.07
CA THR A 65 -2.87 -18.23 4.83
C THR A 65 -1.78 -18.96 5.63
N GLY A 66 -0.60 -18.38 5.69
CA GLY A 66 0.51 -18.93 6.46
C GLY A 66 1.35 -17.82 7.09
N ASN A 67 2.05 -18.17 8.17
CA ASN A 67 2.97 -17.23 8.80
C ASN A 67 4.33 -17.27 8.10
N LEU A 68 4.96 -16.11 8.00
CA LEU A 68 6.37 -15.98 7.64
C LEU A 68 7.23 -16.15 8.90
N PRO A 69 8.49 -16.58 8.77
CA PRO A 69 9.42 -16.58 9.88
C PRO A 69 9.56 -15.19 10.52
N GLU A 70 9.69 -15.14 11.84
CA GLU A 70 9.94 -13.86 12.51
C GLU A 70 11.24 -13.24 12.01
N LYS A 71 11.18 -11.94 11.69
CA LYS A 71 12.31 -11.17 11.18
C LYS A 71 12.94 -11.82 9.93
N ASP A 72 12.10 -12.32 9.04
CA ASP A 72 12.55 -12.86 7.78
C ASP A 72 13.41 -11.81 7.03
N PRO A 73 14.69 -12.07 6.80
CA PRO A 73 15.59 -11.12 6.13
C PRO A 73 15.37 -11.11 4.61
N ARG A 74 14.56 -12.04 4.09
CA ARG A 74 14.35 -12.18 2.66
C ARG A 74 13.50 -11.04 2.10
N ASP A 75 13.81 -10.64 0.89
CA ASP A 75 13.00 -9.74 0.10
C ASP A 75 11.75 -10.46 -0.47
N ALA A 76 10.79 -9.68 -0.90
CA ALA A 76 9.54 -10.22 -1.44
C ALA A 76 9.77 -11.22 -2.61
N PRO A 77 10.63 -10.96 -3.62
CA PRO A 77 10.86 -11.92 -4.70
C PRO A 77 11.29 -13.30 -4.22
N ARG A 78 12.21 -13.38 -3.28
CA ARG A 78 12.68 -14.66 -2.72
C ARG A 78 11.58 -15.42 -1.99
N ILE A 79 10.79 -14.72 -1.20
CA ILE A 79 9.65 -15.32 -0.50
C ILE A 79 8.65 -15.87 -1.52
N LEU A 80 8.35 -15.11 -2.57
CA LEU A 80 7.40 -15.50 -3.61
C LEU A 80 7.87 -16.76 -4.37
N GLU A 81 9.15 -16.82 -4.73
CA GLU A 81 9.74 -18.01 -5.37
C GLU A 81 9.65 -19.25 -4.48
N GLU A 82 9.98 -19.13 -3.20
CA GLU A 82 9.87 -20.24 -2.26
C GLU A 82 8.41 -20.70 -2.07
N LEU A 83 7.47 -19.76 -1.96
CA LEU A 83 6.05 -20.08 -1.90
C LEU A 83 5.59 -20.80 -3.17
N TYR A 84 6.00 -20.30 -4.34
CA TYR A 84 5.69 -20.96 -5.61
C TYR A 84 6.19 -22.42 -5.65
N VAL A 85 7.45 -22.64 -5.28
CA VAL A 85 8.01 -23.98 -5.21
C VAL A 85 7.26 -24.85 -4.20
N ARG A 86 7.01 -24.33 -3.00
CA ARG A 86 6.30 -25.06 -1.94
C ARG A 86 4.89 -25.48 -2.36
N PHE A 87 4.10 -24.58 -2.92
CA PHE A 87 2.70 -24.87 -3.28
C PHE A 87 2.55 -25.64 -4.61
N ASN A 88 3.64 -25.87 -5.32
CA ASN A 88 3.67 -26.73 -6.49
C ASN A 88 4.27 -28.12 -6.22
N LEU A 89 5.22 -28.25 -5.28
CA LEU A 89 5.94 -29.51 -5.05
C LEU A 89 5.61 -30.17 -3.72
N ASP A 90 5.35 -29.39 -2.67
CA ASP A 90 5.19 -29.89 -1.30
C ASP A 90 4.24 -29.00 -0.51
N HIS A 91 3.02 -28.87 -1.03
CA HIS A 91 2.01 -28.02 -0.39
C HIS A 91 1.58 -28.59 0.97
N PRO A 92 1.16 -27.71 1.92
CA PRO A 92 0.61 -28.12 3.19
C PRO A 92 -0.61 -29.02 3.03
N GLU A 93 -0.78 -29.99 3.94
CA GLU A 93 -1.90 -30.94 3.92
C GLU A 93 -3.28 -30.25 4.00
N ASP A 94 -3.35 -29.10 4.67
CA ASP A 94 -4.56 -28.28 4.82
C ASP A 94 -4.81 -27.32 3.66
N PHE A 95 -3.95 -27.32 2.64
CA PHE A 95 -4.15 -26.53 1.43
C PHE A 95 -5.22 -27.13 0.54
N GLN A 96 -6.30 -26.40 0.30
CA GLN A 96 -7.43 -26.85 -0.50
C GLN A 96 -7.51 -26.20 -1.90
N GLY A 97 -6.57 -25.33 -2.23
CA GLY A 97 -6.46 -24.72 -3.55
C GLY A 97 -5.82 -25.64 -4.58
N HIS A 98 -5.77 -25.19 -5.83
CA HIS A 98 -4.92 -25.81 -6.86
C HIS A 98 -3.47 -25.35 -6.72
N SER A 99 -2.53 -26.11 -7.30
CA SER A 99 -1.12 -25.69 -7.39
C SER A 99 -1.01 -24.26 -7.91
N MET A 100 -0.07 -23.48 -7.37
CA MET A 100 0.13 -22.11 -7.79
C MET A 100 0.42 -22.01 -9.28
N SER A 101 -0.27 -21.12 -9.96
CA SER A 101 -0.19 -20.92 -11.40
C SER A 101 -0.33 -19.46 -11.79
N VAL A 102 -0.11 -19.18 -13.07
CA VAL A 102 -0.41 -17.86 -13.65
C VAL A 102 -1.84 -17.47 -13.29
N SER A 103 -2.07 -16.25 -12.96
CA SER A 103 -3.27 -15.60 -12.43
C SER A 103 -3.46 -15.65 -10.90
N ASP A 104 -2.75 -16.48 -10.18
CA ASP A 104 -2.83 -16.47 -8.72
C ASP A 104 -2.16 -15.23 -8.12
N VAL A 105 -2.67 -14.75 -6.99
CA VAL A 105 -2.14 -13.58 -6.31
C VAL A 105 -1.64 -13.96 -4.92
N VAL A 106 -0.42 -13.58 -4.61
CA VAL A 106 0.15 -13.71 -3.27
C VAL A 106 0.16 -12.35 -2.59
N VAL A 107 -0.45 -12.27 -1.43
CA VAL A 107 -0.37 -11.08 -0.58
C VAL A 107 0.62 -11.36 0.54
N LEU A 108 1.67 -10.57 0.62
CA LEU A 108 2.64 -10.59 1.71
C LEU A 108 2.31 -9.49 2.70
N LYS A 109 2.26 -9.82 3.97
CA LYS A 109 2.20 -8.87 5.08
C LYS A 109 3.50 -8.93 5.83
N GLN A 110 4.30 -7.88 5.72
CA GLN A 110 5.62 -7.76 6.35
C GLN A 110 5.71 -6.42 7.10
N LYS A 111 6.06 -6.47 8.37
CA LYS A 111 6.20 -5.27 9.22
C LYS A 111 4.95 -4.36 9.17
N GLY A 112 3.77 -4.99 9.18
CA GLY A 112 2.49 -4.30 9.12
C GLY A 112 2.10 -3.75 7.74
N ARG A 113 2.94 -3.90 6.71
CA ARG A 113 2.64 -3.47 5.33
C ARG A 113 2.20 -4.67 4.49
N MET A 114 1.11 -4.51 3.75
CA MET A 114 0.65 -5.49 2.78
C MET A 114 1.08 -5.11 1.37
N THR A 115 1.56 -6.10 0.63
CA THR A 115 1.88 -5.99 -0.80
C THR A 115 1.30 -7.18 -1.54
N ALA A 116 0.66 -6.94 -2.68
CA ALA A 116 0.10 -7.99 -3.51
C ALA A 116 0.95 -8.22 -4.76
N TRP A 117 1.06 -9.47 -5.17
CA TRP A 117 1.91 -9.91 -6.26
C TRP A 117 1.15 -10.91 -7.13
N TYR A 118 1.04 -10.61 -8.40
CA TYR A 118 0.45 -11.46 -9.41
C TYR A 118 1.46 -12.47 -9.91
N THR A 119 1.08 -13.73 -9.95
CA THR A 119 1.89 -14.76 -10.60
C THR A 119 1.68 -14.62 -12.11
N ASP A 120 2.67 -14.13 -12.81
CA ASP A 120 2.64 -13.95 -14.26
C ASP A 120 3.43 -15.05 -14.98
N SER A 121 3.44 -15.04 -16.29
CA SER A 121 4.17 -15.99 -17.14
C SER A 121 5.67 -16.02 -16.88
N PHE A 122 6.22 -14.90 -16.42
CA PHE A 122 7.65 -14.75 -16.11
C PHE A 122 7.83 -14.10 -14.72
N GLY A 123 7.53 -14.85 -13.66
CA GLY A 123 7.75 -14.40 -12.29
C GLY A 123 6.55 -13.70 -11.68
N PHE A 124 6.80 -12.65 -10.90
CA PHE A 124 5.76 -11.98 -10.11
C PHE A 124 5.73 -10.49 -10.40
N GLU A 125 4.53 -9.96 -10.63
CA GLU A 125 4.30 -8.55 -10.87
C GLU A 125 3.52 -7.92 -9.71
N LYS A 126 3.96 -6.74 -9.26
CA LYS A 126 3.31 -6.05 -8.13
C LYS A 126 1.95 -5.47 -8.54
N LEU A 127 0.93 -5.71 -7.70
CA LEU A 127 -0.43 -5.19 -7.86
C LEU A 127 -0.71 -4.11 -6.80
N PRO A 128 -0.58 -2.82 -7.12
CA PRO A 128 -0.77 -1.75 -6.15
C PRO A 128 -2.21 -1.64 -5.63
N ASP A 129 -3.20 -1.95 -6.46
CA ASP A 129 -4.62 -1.73 -6.16
C ASP A 129 -5.36 -2.96 -5.60
N PHE A 130 -4.69 -4.10 -5.48
CA PHE A 130 -5.32 -5.35 -5.02
C PHE A 130 -5.63 -5.35 -3.52
N VAL A 131 -4.75 -4.78 -2.72
CA VAL A 131 -4.96 -4.58 -1.28
C VAL A 131 -4.88 -3.09 -0.96
N PRO A 132 -5.75 -2.56 -0.10
CA PRO A 132 -5.66 -1.17 0.31
C PRO A 132 -4.30 -0.92 0.97
N GLU A 133 -3.52 -0.02 0.41
CA GLU A 133 -2.30 0.46 1.07
C GLU A 133 -2.71 1.10 2.40
N ASN A 134 -2.43 0.38 3.48
CA ASN A 134 -2.48 0.91 4.86
C ASN A 134 -3.59 1.94 5.14
N ALA A 135 -4.82 1.50 5.27
CA ALA A 135 -5.92 2.33 5.81
C ALA A 135 -5.56 2.99 7.16
N LEU A 136 -4.63 2.41 7.93
CA LEU A 136 -4.13 2.96 9.19
C LEU A 136 -3.17 4.14 9.00
N LYS A 137 -2.31 4.14 7.97
CA LYS A 137 -1.44 5.29 7.69
C LYS A 137 -2.19 6.49 7.15
N ASN A 138 -3.21 6.25 6.34
CA ASN A 138 -4.06 7.33 5.84
C ASN A 138 -4.93 7.94 6.94
N ALA A 139 -5.29 7.17 7.97
CA ALA A 139 -5.98 7.68 9.15
C ALA A 139 -5.06 8.51 10.06
N GLU A 140 -3.78 8.11 10.21
CA GLU A 140 -2.80 8.90 10.97
C GLU A 140 -2.42 10.20 10.24
N MET A 141 -2.20 10.17 8.93
CA MET A 141 -1.92 11.38 8.13
C MET A 141 -3.12 12.33 8.08
N ALA A 142 -4.35 11.80 8.08
CA ALA A 142 -5.56 12.63 8.11
C ALA A 142 -5.79 13.28 9.50
N MET A 143 -5.22 12.72 10.57
CA MET A 143 -5.27 13.31 11.92
C MET A 143 -4.20 14.38 12.14
N GLU A 144 -3.06 14.33 11.44
CA GLU A 144 -2.01 15.35 11.58
C GLU A 144 -2.35 16.67 10.87
N ASP A 145 -3.13 16.65 9.81
CA ASP A 145 -3.54 17.88 9.10
C ASP A 145 -4.61 18.71 9.84
N ASP A 146 -5.33 18.12 10.80
CA ASP A 146 -6.36 18.84 11.58
C ASP A 146 -5.82 19.55 12.82
N TYR A 147 -4.58 19.26 13.24
CA TYR A 147 -3.95 19.90 14.39
C TYR A 147 -3.28 21.26 14.06
N GLY A 148 -3.10 21.55 12.78
CA GLY A 148 -2.47 22.80 12.30
C GLY A 148 -3.40 24.01 12.24
N MET A 149 -4.71 23.85 12.39
CA MET A 149 -5.68 24.94 12.25
C MET A 149 -6.12 25.61 13.55
N ILE A 150 -5.69 25.12 14.70
CA ILE A 150 -6.13 25.69 15.99
C ILE A 150 -5.20 26.78 16.51
N ASP A 151 -3.97 26.86 16.03
CA ASP A 151 -2.99 27.84 16.52
C ASP A 151 -3.15 29.25 15.91
N GLY A 152 -4.04 29.42 14.94
CA GLY A 152 -4.30 30.73 14.30
C GLY A 152 -5.38 31.60 14.96
N LEU A 153 -6.11 31.09 15.95
CA LEU A 153 -7.29 31.77 16.50
C LEU A 153 -7.11 32.40 17.89
N ILE A 154 -5.96 32.27 18.52
CA ILE A 154 -5.75 32.77 19.90
C ILE A 154 -4.90 34.05 19.98
N ASN A 155 -4.38 34.56 18.86
CA ASN A 155 -3.55 35.76 18.91
C ASN A 155 -4.14 36.94 18.09
N ASN A 156 -5.38 37.33 18.40
CA ASN A 156 -5.92 38.60 17.96
C ASN A 156 -6.67 39.28 19.10
N GLY A 157 -5.92 40.01 19.92
CA GLY A 157 -6.53 40.83 20.95
C GLY A 157 -5.55 41.72 21.72
N SER A 158 -5.47 42.96 21.30
CA SER A 158 -5.13 44.19 22.03
C SER A 158 -3.88 44.90 21.55
N LYS A 159 -4.08 45.81 20.63
CA LYS A 159 -4.10 47.29 20.72
C LYS A 159 -3.27 47.92 21.85
N GLN A 160 -2.27 48.72 21.51
CA GLN A 160 -2.24 50.17 21.71
C GLN A 160 -0.87 50.74 21.27
N THR A 161 -0.92 51.59 20.30
CA THR A 161 -0.71 53.08 20.25
C THR A 161 0.74 53.53 20.20
N GLU A 162 0.99 54.12 19.11
CA GLU A 162 1.93 55.13 18.61
C GLU A 162 2.43 56.20 19.62
N PRO A 163 3.22 57.17 19.11
CA PRO A 163 4.38 57.31 18.24
C PRO A 163 5.42 58.28 18.87
N PRO A 164 6.16 59.14 18.14
CA PRO A 164 7.31 58.97 17.27
C PRO A 164 8.55 59.70 17.83
N ASP A 165 9.73 59.59 17.23
CA ASP A 165 10.60 60.76 16.96
C ASP A 165 11.87 60.40 16.17
N LEU A 166 12.09 61.20 15.24
CA LEU A 166 13.13 61.75 14.40
C LEU A 166 14.61 61.52 14.80
N GLY A 167 15.43 61.40 13.79
CA GLY A 167 16.85 61.74 13.84
C GLY A 167 17.74 60.82 13.01
N ASP A 168 17.87 61.01 11.77
CA ASP A 168 18.78 61.74 10.88
C ASP A 168 20.28 61.27 10.92
N LYS A 169 20.79 61.24 9.71
CA LYS A 169 22.18 61.30 9.21
C LYS A 169 22.89 59.93 8.96
N SER A 170 22.86 59.57 7.73
CA SER A 170 23.89 59.79 6.68
C SER A 170 25.27 59.18 7.00
N ILE A 171 25.74 58.33 6.11
CA ILE A 171 26.90 58.57 5.22
C ILE A 171 27.25 57.26 4.49
N LYS A 172 27.22 57.28 3.16
CA LYS A 172 27.92 56.42 2.19
C LYS A 172 29.40 56.84 2.13
N PRO A 173 30.24 56.27 1.27
CA PRO A 173 30.44 54.95 0.66
C PRO A 173 31.95 54.55 0.57
N LYS A 174 32.26 53.41 -0.08
CA LYS A 174 33.38 53.11 -1.01
C LYS A 174 33.76 51.64 -0.93
N ALA A 175 33.56 50.86 -1.91
CA ALA A 175 34.21 50.59 -3.20
C ALA A 175 35.68 50.16 -3.16
N LYS A 176 35.90 49.08 -3.96
CA LYS A 176 37.13 48.60 -4.64
C LYS A 176 37.87 47.47 -3.91
N HIS A 177 38.37 46.45 -4.53
CA HIS A 177 38.83 46.06 -5.86
C HIS A 177 39.39 44.64 -5.75
N ARG A 178 39.10 43.79 -6.75
CA ARG A 178 40.04 42.97 -7.55
C ARG A 178 41.13 42.20 -6.76
N ASP A 179 41.40 40.99 -7.03
CA ASP A 179 41.95 40.32 -8.23
C ASP A 179 42.02 38.82 -8.02
N SER A 180 41.73 38.06 -9.04
CA SER A 180 42.31 36.77 -9.33
C SER A 180 43.73 36.97 -9.82
N PRO A 181 44.67 36.01 -9.87
CA PRO A 181 44.58 34.82 -10.70
C PRO A 181 45.37 33.56 -10.27
N GLU A 182 45.06 32.50 -10.98
CA GLU A 182 45.88 31.38 -11.49
C GLU A 182 47.04 30.78 -10.68
N ARG A 183 46.91 29.46 -10.43
CA ARG A 183 47.76 28.41 -11.08
C ARG A 183 47.21 27.06 -10.73
#